data_2b25e6294b1e665d79ed36356c8b927f
#
_entry.id   2b25e6294b1e665d79ed36356c8b927f
#
_cell.length_a   1.000
_cell.length_b   1.000
_cell.length_c   1.000
_cell.angle_alpha   90.00
_cell.angle_beta   90.00
_cell.angle_gamma   90.00
#
_symmetry.space_group_name_H-M   'P 1'
#
loop_
_entity.id
_entity.type
_entity.pdbx_description
1 polymer ?
#
loop_
_entity_poly.entity_id
_entity_poly.type
_entity_poly.pdbx_seq_one_letter_code
_entity_poly.pdbx_strand_id
1 'polypeptide(L)'
;VVEHRSSLQSRQRSGASTPTKHIFVTGGVASSLGKGLTASSLGRLLRSRGLSVTMQKLDPYLNVDPGTMNPFQHGEVFVTEDGAETDLDIGHYERFLDVELPASSNVTTGQVYSRVIAKERRGEYLGDTVQVIPHITDEIKFRMREQASDDVDVIITEIGGTVGDIESQPFLESARQVRHELGRDNVFFLHVSLVPYIGPSGELKTKPTQHSVAALRSIGIQPDAIVLRSDRVVPESIKRKIALMCDVDNEAVINCADAPSIYDIPRVIHSEGLDAYVVRRLGMPFHDVDWDGWSRLLERVHEPEHNVEVALVGKYIDLPDAYLSVTEALRAGGFANDAKVAIRWVAADDCQTPEGAQASLEGVDAVLVPGGFGVRGIDGKVGALRWSRENLVPTLGICLGLQSMVIEYARNVLGWADASSTEFHPTSSHPVVATMAEQKSIVEGEGDMGGTMRLGAYEAQLAAGSVVAKAYGSEKVTERHRHRYEVNNSFRGELEEAGLLFSGTSPDSSLVEFVELPAETHPYFVSTQAHPEFKSRPTRAHPLFAGLIAAALEKQSA
;
A
#
# COMPACT_ATOMS: atom_id res chain seq x y z
N VAL A 1 26.47 -11.52 16.78
CA VAL A 1 27.23 -10.47 16.09
C VAL A 1 27.61 -11.03 14.72
N VAL A 2 26.77 -10.83 13.73
CA VAL A 2 27.13 -11.04 12.32
C VAL A 2 26.75 -9.74 11.61
N GLU A 3 27.78 -8.98 11.29
CA GLU A 3 27.69 -7.79 10.45
C GLU A 3 27.23 -8.22 9.05
N HIS A 4 25.97 -7.96 8.71
CA HIS A 4 25.57 -7.89 7.31
C HIS A 4 25.99 -6.51 6.77
N ARG A 5 27.23 -6.43 6.32
CA ARG A 5 27.65 -5.38 5.40
C ARG A 5 26.88 -5.55 4.11
N SER A 6 25.92 -4.67 3.88
CA SER A 6 25.36 -4.43 2.56
C SER A 6 26.49 -3.97 1.64
N SER A 7 27.05 -4.89 0.86
CA SER A 7 27.97 -4.57 -0.22
C SER A 7 27.18 -3.96 -1.39
N LEU A 8 26.79 -2.70 -1.27
CA LEU A 8 26.61 -1.84 -2.42
C LEU A 8 27.99 -1.62 -3.02
N GLN A 9 28.42 -2.55 -3.87
CA GLN A 9 29.53 -2.30 -4.78
C GLN A 9 29.11 -1.13 -5.67
N SER A 10 29.71 0.04 -5.41
CA SER A 10 29.66 1.17 -6.33
C SER A 10 30.17 0.69 -7.69
N ARG A 11 29.24 0.41 -8.60
CA ARG A 11 29.58 0.13 -10.00
C ARG A 11 30.12 1.43 -10.58
N GLN A 12 31.45 1.51 -10.78
CA GLN A 12 32.02 2.49 -11.68
C GLN A 12 31.46 2.22 -13.08
N ARG A 13 30.43 2.96 -13.49
CA ARG A 13 29.97 3.00 -14.87
C ARG A 13 31.03 3.76 -15.68
N SER A 14 31.80 3.06 -16.47
CA SER A 14 32.69 3.64 -17.47
C SER A 14 31.87 3.92 -18.72
N GLY A 15 31.73 5.18 -19.10
CA GLY A 15 31.16 5.60 -20.38
C GLY A 15 29.73 6.13 -20.29
N ALA A 16 29.31 7.00 -21.17
CA ALA A 16 28.08 7.79 -21.25
C ALA A 16 26.87 7.15 -20.54
N SER A 17 26.27 7.86 -19.59
CA SER A 17 25.09 7.38 -18.85
C SER A 17 23.99 6.98 -19.83
N THR A 18 23.49 5.75 -19.71
CA THR A 18 22.34 5.31 -20.50
C THR A 18 21.11 6.07 -19.99
N PRO A 19 20.33 6.75 -20.84
CA PRO A 19 19.18 7.52 -20.39
C PRO A 19 18.16 6.59 -19.71
N THR A 20 17.54 7.08 -18.62
CA THR A 20 16.44 6.39 -17.94
C THR A 20 15.36 5.99 -18.94
N LYS A 21 14.92 4.72 -18.91
CA LYS A 21 13.85 4.19 -19.74
C LYS A 21 12.48 4.40 -19.11
N HIS A 22 11.46 4.65 -19.92
CA HIS A 22 10.10 4.88 -19.44
C HIS A 22 9.16 3.79 -19.96
N ILE A 23 8.44 3.13 -19.07
CA ILE A 23 7.40 2.16 -19.38
C ILE A 23 6.07 2.74 -18.94
N PHE A 24 5.18 3.06 -19.88
CA PHE A 24 3.83 3.53 -19.59
C PHE A 24 2.87 2.34 -19.63
N VAL A 25 2.16 2.11 -18.53
CA VAL A 25 1.16 1.05 -18.41
C VAL A 25 -0.23 1.68 -18.54
N THR A 26 -0.95 1.30 -19.59
CA THR A 26 -2.31 1.77 -19.87
C THR A 26 -3.30 0.62 -19.73
N GLY A 27 -4.56 0.91 -19.48
CA GLY A 27 -5.60 -0.10 -19.40
C GLY A 27 -6.82 0.25 -20.23
N GLY A 28 -7.52 -0.78 -20.68
CA GLY A 28 -8.73 -0.61 -21.44
C GLY A 28 -9.80 -1.65 -21.08
N VAL A 29 -11.01 -1.43 -21.60
CA VAL A 29 -12.21 -2.26 -21.43
C VAL A 29 -12.91 -2.06 -20.09
N ALA A 30 -12.23 -2.18 -18.95
CA ALA A 30 -12.82 -2.04 -17.61
C ALA A 30 -11.78 -1.53 -16.60
N SER A 31 -12.26 -0.98 -15.50
CA SER A 31 -11.46 -0.70 -14.31
C SER A 31 -11.09 -2.01 -13.59
N SER A 32 -10.18 -1.95 -12.62
CA SER A 32 -9.76 -3.09 -11.79
C SER A 32 -9.24 -4.32 -12.55
N LEU A 33 -8.67 -4.11 -13.75
CA LEU A 33 -8.07 -5.18 -14.56
C LEU A 33 -6.72 -5.71 -14.03
N GLY A 34 -6.19 -5.12 -12.95
CA GLY A 34 -4.88 -5.47 -12.43
C GLY A 34 -3.72 -4.81 -13.18
N LYS A 35 -3.89 -3.55 -13.66
CA LYS A 35 -2.79 -2.73 -14.19
C LYS A 35 -1.64 -2.64 -13.20
N GLY A 36 -1.95 -2.24 -11.95
CA GLY A 36 -0.97 -2.09 -10.87
C GLY A 36 -0.24 -3.40 -10.58
N LEU A 37 -0.97 -4.51 -10.53
CA LEU A 37 -0.39 -5.84 -10.33
C LEU A 37 0.53 -6.24 -11.49
N THR A 38 0.13 -5.98 -12.73
CA THR A 38 0.96 -6.25 -13.91
C THR A 38 2.20 -5.36 -13.92
N ALA A 39 2.04 -4.07 -13.63
CA ALA A 39 3.13 -3.10 -13.59
C ALA A 39 4.15 -3.43 -12.49
N SER A 40 3.69 -3.71 -11.27
CA SER A 40 4.56 -4.06 -10.15
C SER A 40 5.24 -5.42 -10.34
N SER A 41 4.55 -6.40 -10.95
CA SER A 41 5.15 -7.68 -11.32
C SER A 41 6.26 -7.54 -12.36
N LEU A 42 6.05 -6.70 -13.38
CA LEU A 42 7.11 -6.36 -14.34
C LEU A 42 8.26 -5.62 -13.64
N GLY A 43 7.95 -4.67 -12.77
CA GLY A 43 8.96 -3.95 -11.97
C GLY A 43 9.80 -4.91 -11.12
N ARG A 44 9.16 -5.88 -10.47
CA ARG A 44 9.84 -6.94 -9.72
C ARG A 44 10.80 -7.75 -10.59
N LEU A 45 10.37 -8.17 -11.77
CA LEU A 45 11.19 -8.93 -12.71
C LEU A 45 12.41 -8.13 -13.19
N LEU A 46 12.21 -6.87 -13.55
CA LEU A 46 13.32 -6.00 -13.98
C LEU A 46 14.33 -5.77 -12.85
N ARG A 47 13.88 -5.59 -11.61
CA ARG A 47 14.77 -5.54 -10.43
C ARG A 47 15.50 -6.84 -10.21
N SER A 48 14.83 -7.99 -10.35
CA SER A 48 15.45 -9.31 -10.24
C SER A 48 16.47 -9.60 -11.35
N ARG A 49 16.43 -8.83 -12.44
CA ARG A 49 17.48 -8.78 -13.46
C ARG A 49 18.61 -7.79 -13.14
N GLY A 50 18.58 -7.16 -11.96
CA GLY A 50 19.60 -6.22 -11.50
C GLY A 50 19.45 -4.78 -12.00
N LEU A 51 18.29 -4.41 -12.55
CA LEU A 51 17.98 -3.03 -12.95
C LEU A 51 17.46 -2.23 -11.76
N SER A 52 17.78 -0.95 -11.73
CA SER A 52 17.19 0.01 -10.79
C SER A 52 15.85 0.50 -11.33
N VAL A 53 14.76 0.20 -10.62
CA VAL A 53 13.39 0.49 -11.06
C VAL A 53 12.67 1.32 -10.01
N THR A 54 12.01 2.39 -10.43
CA THR A 54 11.02 3.13 -9.65
C THR A 54 9.66 3.09 -10.34
N MET A 55 8.59 3.40 -9.59
CA MET A 55 7.23 3.37 -10.12
C MET A 55 6.47 4.64 -9.80
N GLN A 56 5.53 4.98 -10.68
CA GLN A 56 4.62 6.12 -10.54
C GLN A 56 3.18 5.71 -10.86
N LYS A 57 2.24 6.37 -10.19
CA LYS A 57 0.81 6.32 -10.47
C LYS A 57 0.32 7.70 -10.89
N LEU A 58 -0.39 7.79 -12.00
CA LEU A 58 -1.09 8.99 -12.45
C LEU A 58 -2.58 8.78 -12.30
N ASP A 59 -3.20 9.50 -11.38
CA ASP A 59 -4.63 9.36 -11.06
C ASP A 59 -5.45 10.48 -11.67
N PRO A 60 -6.50 10.16 -12.46
CA PRO A 60 -7.26 11.17 -13.22
C PRO A 60 -8.30 11.94 -12.40
N TYR A 61 -8.44 11.67 -11.09
CA TYR A 61 -9.39 12.39 -10.25
C TYR A 61 -8.89 13.81 -9.88
N LEU A 62 -9.85 14.70 -9.54
CA LEU A 62 -9.60 16.11 -9.20
C LEU A 62 -9.18 16.34 -7.74
N ASN A 63 -9.22 15.33 -6.90
CA ASN A 63 -8.71 15.47 -5.54
C ASN A 63 -7.19 15.70 -5.58
N VAL A 64 -6.71 16.59 -4.73
CA VAL A 64 -5.25 16.87 -4.63
C VAL A 64 -4.52 15.64 -4.12
N ASP A 65 -5.12 14.97 -3.14
CA ASP A 65 -4.68 13.68 -2.59
C ASP A 65 -5.90 12.87 -2.11
N PRO A 66 -5.76 11.57 -1.81
CA PRO A 66 -6.85 10.75 -1.31
C PRO A 66 -7.16 10.93 0.19
N GLY A 67 -6.43 11.78 0.92
CA GLY A 67 -6.52 11.91 2.38
C GLY A 67 -7.90 12.26 2.91
N THR A 68 -8.71 12.99 2.11
CA THR A 68 -10.09 13.35 2.45
C THR A 68 -11.16 12.45 1.81
N MET A 69 -10.74 11.45 1.04
CA MET A 69 -11.67 10.53 0.36
C MET A 69 -12.28 9.52 1.32
N ASN A 70 -13.48 9.07 0.98
CA ASN A 70 -14.16 8.02 1.73
C ASN A 70 -13.54 6.65 1.41
N PRO A 71 -13.05 5.90 2.41
CA PRO A 71 -12.48 4.57 2.21
C PRO A 71 -13.42 3.57 1.53
N PHE A 72 -14.73 3.71 1.69
CA PHE A 72 -15.73 2.87 0.99
C PHE A 72 -15.77 3.09 -0.52
N GLN A 73 -15.26 4.21 -1.02
CA GLN A 73 -15.25 4.52 -2.45
C GLN A 73 -13.86 4.33 -3.06
N HIS A 74 -12.81 4.51 -2.27
CA HIS A 74 -11.43 4.61 -2.80
C HIS A 74 -10.47 3.55 -2.25
N GLY A 75 -10.88 2.79 -1.23
CA GLY A 75 -9.98 1.91 -0.48
C GLY A 75 -9.14 2.65 0.55
N GLU A 76 -8.04 2.04 0.98
CA GLU A 76 -7.14 2.65 1.96
C GLU A 76 -6.38 3.85 1.38
N VAL A 77 -6.01 4.78 2.25
CA VAL A 77 -5.03 5.83 1.96
C VAL A 77 -3.66 5.33 2.40
N PHE A 78 -2.77 5.12 1.44
CA PHE A 78 -1.40 4.70 1.72
C PHE A 78 -0.52 5.93 2.00
N VAL A 79 0.39 5.84 2.98
CA VAL A 79 1.29 6.95 3.32
C VAL A 79 2.73 6.56 3.02
N THR A 80 3.42 7.43 2.28
CA THR A 80 4.84 7.27 1.93
C THR A 80 5.76 7.66 3.10
N GLU A 81 7.04 7.33 2.99
CA GLU A 81 8.05 7.66 4.01
C GLU A 81 8.16 9.19 4.22
N ASP A 82 8.07 9.97 3.15
CA ASP A 82 8.13 11.44 3.15
C ASP A 82 6.77 12.12 3.44
N GLY A 83 5.74 11.35 3.82
CA GLY A 83 4.49 11.85 4.39
C GLY A 83 3.40 12.20 3.38
N ALA A 84 3.47 11.73 2.15
CA ALA A 84 2.37 11.91 1.21
C ALA A 84 1.25 10.90 1.45
N GLU A 85 0.01 11.37 1.45
CA GLU A 85 -1.19 10.55 1.35
C GLU A 85 -1.40 10.17 -0.12
N THR A 86 -1.40 8.88 -0.43
CA THR A 86 -1.38 8.36 -1.80
C THR A 86 -2.43 7.28 -2.04
N ASP A 87 -2.65 6.96 -3.31
CA ASP A 87 -3.45 5.83 -3.74
C ASP A 87 -2.87 4.49 -3.23
N LEU A 88 -3.73 3.52 -2.98
CA LEU A 88 -3.37 2.19 -2.46
C LEU A 88 -2.41 1.40 -3.39
N ASP A 89 -2.40 1.71 -4.69
CA ASP A 89 -1.50 1.06 -5.65
C ASP A 89 -0.02 1.34 -5.35
N ILE A 90 0.30 2.49 -4.71
CA ILE A 90 1.68 2.77 -4.25
C ILE A 90 2.14 1.70 -3.24
N GLY A 91 1.24 1.24 -2.36
CA GLY A 91 1.51 0.12 -1.46
C GLY A 91 1.81 -1.18 -2.21
N HIS A 92 1.06 -1.49 -3.27
CA HIS A 92 1.36 -2.63 -4.13
C HIS A 92 2.75 -2.54 -4.75
N TYR A 93 3.11 -1.37 -5.27
CA TYR A 93 4.42 -1.17 -5.89
C TYR A 93 5.54 -1.37 -4.87
N GLU A 94 5.43 -0.78 -3.69
CA GLU A 94 6.42 -0.93 -2.63
C GLU A 94 6.56 -2.40 -2.19
N ARG A 95 5.44 -3.14 -2.05
CA ARG A 95 5.45 -4.56 -1.65
C ARG A 95 6.12 -5.46 -2.68
N PHE A 96 5.87 -5.24 -3.98
CA PHE A 96 6.44 -6.07 -5.04
C PHE A 96 7.91 -5.74 -5.33
N LEU A 97 8.26 -4.46 -5.32
CA LEU A 97 9.63 -4.02 -5.60
C LEU A 97 10.54 -4.10 -4.37
N ASP A 98 10.00 -4.18 -3.17
CA ASP A 98 10.73 -4.03 -1.89
C ASP A 98 11.57 -2.73 -1.88
N VAL A 99 10.88 -1.62 -2.10
CA VAL A 99 11.43 -0.26 -2.08
C VAL A 99 10.52 0.66 -1.28
N GLU A 100 11.00 1.85 -0.96
CA GLU A 100 10.21 2.96 -0.47
C GLU A 100 10.08 3.98 -1.59
N LEU A 101 8.84 4.37 -1.90
CA LEU A 101 8.54 5.30 -2.98
C LEU A 101 8.27 6.70 -2.40
N PRO A 102 8.77 7.77 -3.06
CA PRO A 102 8.56 9.14 -2.61
C PRO A 102 7.15 9.66 -2.99
N ALA A 103 6.78 10.82 -2.42
CA ALA A 103 5.56 11.55 -2.75
C ALA A 103 5.37 11.79 -4.25
N SER A 104 6.46 11.99 -5.00
CA SER A 104 6.43 12.16 -6.46
C SER A 104 5.98 10.92 -7.22
N SER A 105 5.82 9.77 -6.54
CA SER A 105 5.30 8.55 -7.14
C SER A 105 3.79 8.55 -7.35
N ASN A 106 3.03 9.45 -6.70
CA ASN A 106 1.60 9.60 -6.94
C ASN A 106 1.29 11.01 -7.43
N VAL A 107 0.72 11.11 -8.62
CA VAL A 107 0.38 12.38 -9.27
C VAL A 107 -1.09 12.37 -9.63
N THR A 108 -1.85 13.34 -9.09
CA THR A 108 -3.27 13.51 -9.37
C THR A 108 -3.53 14.64 -10.34
N THR A 109 -4.65 14.60 -11.04
CA THR A 109 -5.12 15.73 -11.85
C THR A 109 -5.24 17.01 -10.99
N GLY A 110 -5.73 16.88 -9.75
CA GLY A 110 -5.85 18.00 -8.81
C GLY A 110 -4.52 18.68 -8.52
N GLN A 111 -3.46 17.90 -8.25
CA GLN A 111 -2.10 18.45 -8.04
C GLN A 111 -1.60 19.21 -9.26
N VAL A 112 -1.75 18.63 -10.46
CA VAL A 112 -1.29 19.22 -11.72
C VAL A 112 -2.00 20.55 -11.98
N TYR A 113 -3.33 20.56 -11.93
CA TYR A 113 -4.12 21.77 -12.20
C TYR A 113 -3.89 22.86 -11.14
N SER A 114 -3.86 22.49 -9.86
CA SER A 114 -3.58 23.45 -8.78
C SER A 114 -2.23 24.13 -8.98
N ARG A 115 -1.19 23.38 -9.38
CA ARG A 115 0.14 23.94 -9.62
C ARG A 115 0.18 24.89 -10.83
N VAL A 116 -0.48 24.50 -11.94
CA VAL A 116 -0.54 25.35 -13.13
C VAL A 116 -1.36 26.62 -12.86
N ILE A 117 -2.50 26.52 -12.18
CA ILE A 117 -3.31 27.67 -11.79
C ILE A 117 -2.54 28.58 -10.84
N ALA A 118 -1.83 28.02 -9.85
CA ALA A 118 -1.00 28.81 -8.94
C ALA A 118 0.11 29.57 -9.68
N LYS A 119 0.78 28.96 -10.68
CA LYS A 119 1.76 29.62 -11.55
C LYS A 119 1.12 30.76 -12.36
N GLU A 120 -0.05 30.53 -12.94
CA GLU A 120 -0.82 31.55 -13.67
C GLU A 120 -1.11 32.76 -12.77
N ARG A 121 -1.64 32.51 -11.56
CA ARG A 121 -1.96 33.58 -10.59
C ARG A 121 -0.75 34.40 -10.14
N ARG A 122 0.44 33.81 -10.16
CA ARG A 122 1.71 34.53 -9.90
C ARG A 122 2.31 35.21 -11.13
N GLY A 123 1.68 35.10 -12.31
CA GLY A 123 2.15 35.73 -13.56
C GLY A 123 3.34 35.03 -14.20
N GLU A 124 3.63 33.79 -13.85
CA GLU A 124 4.80 33.03 -14.36
C GLU A 124 4.72 32.75 -15.87
N TYR A 125 3.51 32.83 -16.47
CA TYR A 125 3.31 32.66 -17.92
C TYR A 125 3.34 33.98 -18.70
N LEU A 126 3.74 35.09 -18.07
CA LEU A 126 4.01 36.37 -18.73
C LEU A 126 2.86 36.92 -19.59
N GLY A 127 1.60 36.55 -19.30
CA GLY A 127 0.39 36.99 -20.00
C GLY A 127 -0.06 36.05 -21.13
N ASP A 128 0.60 34.92 -21.32
CA ASP A 128 0.16 33.90 -22.28
C ASP A 128 -1.21 33.32 -21.89
N THR A 129 -1.97 32.90 -22.89
CA THR A 129 -3.21 32.14 -22.65
C THR A 129 -2.87 30.72 -22.20
N VAL A 130 -3.13 30.42 -20.92
CA VAL A 130 -2.84 29.10 -20.34
C VAL A 130 -3.89 28.08 -20.80
N GLN A 131 -3.44 26.95 -21.39
CA GLN A 131 -4.28 25.91 -21.99
C GLN A 131 -3.83 24.52 -21.50
N VAL A 132 -4.67 23.49 -21.77
CA VAL A 132 -4.29 22.10 -21.46
C VAL A 132 -3.01 21.70 -22.19
N ILE A 133 -2.92 22.01 -23.49
CA ILE A 133 -1.70 21.91 -24.29
C ILE A 133 -1.21 23.33 -24.56
N PRO A 134 0.03 23.71 -24.18
CA PRO A 134 1.07 22.86 -23.60
C PRO A 134 1.14 22.84 -22.07
N HIS A 135 0.46 23.73 -21.33
CA HIS A 135 0.79 24.06 -19.94
C HIS A 135 0.50 22.89 -18.96
N ILE A 136 -0.67 22.25 -19.08
CA ILE A 136 -1.00 21.08 -18.26
C ILE A 136 -0.16 19.87 -18.70
N THR A 137 0.00 19.67 -20.02
CA THR A 137 0.80 18.55 -20.52
C THR A 137 2.28 18.70 -20.17
N ASP A 138 2.83 19.90 -20.14
CA ASP A 138 4.22 20.13 -19.72
C ASP A 138 4.42 19.86 -18.23
N GLU A 139 3.48 20.25 -17.37
CA GLU A 139 3.52 19.91 -15.95
C GLU A 139 3.44 18.38 -15.75
N ILE A 140 2.55 17.69 -16.48
CA ILE A 140 2.46 16.22 -16.43
C ILE A 140 3.76 15.57 -16.89
N LYS A 141 4.34 16.02 -18.02
CA LYS A 141 5.62 15.50 -18.53
C LYS A 141 6.76 15.72 -17.56
N PHE A 142 6.77 16.88 -16.88
CA PHE A 142 7.72 17.14 -15.80
C PHE A 142 7.60 16.10 -14.70
N ARG A 143 6.37 15.83 -14.22
CA ARG A 143 6.10 14.82 -13.19
C ARG A 143 6.48 13.40 -13.64
N MET A 144 6.18 13.02 -14.88
CA MET A 144 6.56 11.71 -15.44
C MET A 144 8.07 11.47 -15.43
N ARG A 145 8.87 12.53 -15.48
CA ARG A 145 10.34 12.48 -15.57
C ARG A 145 11.06 12.89 -14.28
N GLU A 146 10.34 13.39 -13.30
CA GLU A 146 10.91 13.95 -12.06
C GLU A 146 11.82 12.97 -11.31
N GLN A 147 11.54 11.67 -11.41
CA GLN A 147 12.34 10.62 -10.78
C GLN A 147 13.50 10.10 -11.65
N ALA A 148 13.66 10.62 -12.86
CA ALA A 148 14.76 10.21 -13.74
C ALA A 148 16.10 10.73 -13.20
N SER A 149 17.06 9.83 -13.02
CA SER A 149 18.40 10.13 -12.56
C SER A 149 19.40 9.08 -13.11
N ASP A 150 20.69 9.34 -12.95
CA ASP A 150 21.74 8.39 -13.34
C ASP A 150 21.67 7.05 -12.56
N ASP A 151 21.01 7.05 -11.41
CA ASP A 151 20.84 5.85 -10.56
C ASP A 151 19.56 5.06 -10.88
N VAL A 152 18.67 5.56 -11.76
CA VAL A 152 17.42 4.93 -12.15
C VAL A 152 17.48 4.46 -13.59
N ASP A 153 17.45 3.14 -13.79
CA ASP A 153 17.46 2.54 -15.13
C ASP A 153 16.06 2.63 -15.79
N VAL A 154 14.99 2.41 -15.01
CA VAL A 154 13.62 2.33 -15.51
C VAL A 154 12.63 3.04 -14.58
N ILE A 155 11.75 3.85 -15.17
CA ILE A 155 10.54 4.36 -14.52
C ILE A 155 9.33 3.65 -15.13
N ILE A 156 8.52 2.96 -14.31
CA ILE A 156 7.24 2.39 -14.73
C ILE A 156 6.14 3.34 -14.25
N THR A 157 5.40 3.91 -15.19
CA THR A 157 4.31 4.84 -14.92
C THR A 157 2.98 4.20 -15.27
N GLU A 158 2.16 3.91 -14.27
CA GLU A 158 0.78 3.47 -14.49
C GLU A 158 -0.12 4.67 -14.71
N ILE A 159 -0.85 4.66 -15.83
CA ILE A 159 -1.87 5.67 -16.14
C ILE A 159 -3.22 5.15 -15.65
N GLY A 160 -3.78 5.84 -14.65
CA GLY A 160 -5.08 5.55 -14.07
C GLY A 160 -6.23 5.77 -15.06
N GLY A 161 -7.38 5.21 -14.74
CA GLY A 161 -8.57 5.22 -15.61
C GLY A 161 -8.48 4.21 -16.75
N THR A 162 -9.41 4.33 -17.68
CA THR A 162 -9.56 3.46 -18.85
C THR A 162 -9.30 4.27 -20.12
N VAL A 163 -8.62 3.69 -21.10
CA VAL A 163 -8.42 4.35 -22.40
C VAL A 163 -9.77 4.64 -23.04
N GLY A 164 -10.01 5.92 -23.33
CA GLY A 164 -11.30 6.44 -23.80
C GLY A 164 -11.99 7.34 -22.81
N ASP A 165 -11.63 7.28 -21.52
CA ASP A 165 -12.17 8.19 -20.50
C ASP A 165 -11.59 9.60 -20.69
N ILE A 166 -12.45 10.62 -20.56
CA ILE A 166 -12.08 12.03 -20.73
C ILE A 166 -11.00 12.44 -19.74
N GLU A 167 -11.10 11.96 -18.51
CA GLU A 167 -10.22 12.30 -17.39
C GLU A 167 -8.78 11.86 -17.63
N SER A 168 -8.57 10.74 -18.33
CA SER A 168 -7.25 10.19 -18.60
C SER A 168 -6.56 10.81 -19.82
N GLN A 169 -7.27 11.55 -20.66
CA GLN A 169 -6.73 12.07 -21.92
C GLN A 169 -5.49 12.96 -21.76
N PRO A 170 -5.43 13.92 -20.81
CA PRO A 170 -4.22 14.74 -20.63
C PRO A 170 -2.97 13.92 -20.29
N PHE A 171 -3.12 12.85 -19.50
CA PHE A 171 -2.02 11.95 -19.16
C PHE A 171 -1.56 11.12 -20.38
N LEU A 172 -2.50 10.59 -21.16
CA LEU A 172 -2.19 9.83 -22.38
C LEU A 172 -1.51 10.73 -23.41
N GLU A 173 -2.01 11.94 -23.63
CA GLU A 173 -1.37 12.91 -24.52
C GLU A 173 0.04 13.27 -24.05
N SER A 174 0.25 13.47 -22.76
CA SER A 174 1.57 13.75 -22.19
C SER A 174 2.54 12.59 -22.38
N ALA A 175 2.09 11.33 -22.18
CA ALA A 175 2.90 10.14 -22.40
C ALA A 175 3.28 10.00 -23.90
N ARG A 176 2.35 10.31 -24.82
CA ARG A 176 2.62 10.36 -26.26
C ARG A 176 3.71 11.40 -26.59
N GLN A 177 3.64 12.59 -25.97
CA GLN A 177 4.65 13.63 -26.14
C GLN A 177 6.00 13.19 -25.57
N VAL A 178 6.06 12.56 -24.40
CA VAL A 178 7.29 12.00 -23.83
C VAL A 178 7.95 11.01 -24.82
N ARG A 179 7.16 10.12 -25.45
CA ARG A 179 7.70 9.22 -26.48
C ARG A 179 8.26 9.98 -27.69
N HIS A 180 7.63 11.07 -28.09
CA HIS A 180 8.12 11.93 -29.18
C HIS A 180 9.45 12.60 -28.81
N GLU A 181 9.56 13.10 -27.57
CA GLU A 181 10.73 13.84 -27.09
C GLU A 181 11.94 12.94 -26.80
N LEU A 182 11.71 11.77 -26.18
CA LEU A 182 12.78 10.84 -25.76
C LEU A 182 13.14 9.81 -26.82
N GLY A 183 12.29 9.64 -27.83
CA GLY A 183 12.46 8.63 -28.87
C GLY A 183 11.93 7.25 -28.46
N ARG A 184 11.63 6.43 -29.48
CA ARG A 184 11.01 5.10 -29.31
C ARG A 184 11.89 4.12 -28.54
N ASP A 185 13.21 4.27 -28.60
CA ASP A 185 14.14 3.36 -27.92
C ASP A 185 14.23 3.59 -26.41
N ASN A 186 13.62 4.68 -25.91
CA ASN A 186 13.61 5.04 -24.50
C ASN A 186 12.20 4.95 -23.87
N VAL A 187 11.17 4.65 -24.67
CA VAL A 187 9.78 4.61 -24.21
C VAL A 187 9.07 3.36 -24.70
N PHE A 188 8.42 2.67 -23.76
CA PHE A 188 7.65 1.45 -24.00
C PHE A 188 6.20 1.63 -23.51
N PHE A 189 5.22 1.26 -24.33
CA PHE A 189 3.81 1.26 -23.95
C PHE A 189 3.31 -0.18 -23.75
N LEU A 190 2.94 -0.51 -22.52
CA LEU A 190 2.30 -1.76 -22.14
C LEU A 190 0.80 -1.53 -21.97
N HIS A 191 -0.01 -2.25 -22.73
CA HIS A 191 -1.47 -2.13 -22.65
C HIS A 191 -2.09 -3.36 -22.02
N VAL A 192 -2.79 -3.17 -20.89
CA VAL A 192 -3.52 -4.25 -20.18
C VAL A 192 -4.97 -4.25 -20.63
N SER A 193 -5.45 -5.39 -21.10
CA SER A 193 -6.81 -5.52 -21.67
C SER A 193 -7.49 -6.80 -21.20
N LEU A 194 -8.82 -6.80 -21.21
CA LEU A 194 -9.65 -7.94 -20.86
C LEU A 194 -10.03 -8.77 -22.08
N VAL A 195 -9.86 -10.08 -21.98
CA VAL A 195 -10.41 -11.06 -22.92
C VAL A 195 -11.48 -11.87 -22.19
N PRO A 196 -12.76 -11.43 -22.22
CA PRO A 196 -13.82 -12.08 -21.47
C PRO A 196 -14.24 -13.40 -22.12
N TYR A 197 -14.54 -14.39 -21.28
CA TYR A 197 -15.21 -15.62 -21.70
C TYR A 197 -16.72 -15.43 -21.62
N ILE A 198 -17.42 -15.74 -22.70
CA ILE A 198 -18.88 -15.66 -22.74
C ILE A 198 -19.45 -17.08 -22.62
N GLY A 199 -19.94 -17.43 -21.42
CA GLY A 199 -20.44 -18.77 -21.10
C GLY A 199 -21.44 -19.34 -22.10
N PRO A 200 -22.52 -18.61 -22.49
CA PRO A 200 -23.51 -19.11 -23.44
C PRO A 200 -22.96 -19.46 -24.82
N SER A 201 -21.91 -18.78 -25.28
CA SER A 201 -21.27 -19.07 -26.57
C SER A 201 -20.05 -19.99 -26.46
N GLY A 202 -19.55 -20.26 -25.24
CA GLY A 202 -18.37 -21.08 -25.02
C GLY A 202 -17.07 -20.49 -25.59
N GLU A 203 -16.98 -19.15 -25.74
CA GLU A 203 -15.89 -18.50 -26.45
C GLU A 203 -15.26 -17.33 -25.70
N LEU A 204 -13.93 -17.19 -25.86
CA LEU A 204 -13.19 -15.97 -25.51
C LEU A 204 -13.40 -14.90 -26.61
N LYS A 205 -13.71 -13.67 -26.20
CA LYS A 205 -14.00 -12.55 -27.10
C LYS A 205 -12.84 -11.57 -27.20
N THR A 206 -12.32 -11.39 -28.41
CA THR A 206 -11.19 -10.49 -28.70
C THR A 206 -11.59 -9.06 -29.04
N LYS A 207 -12.87 -8.80 -29.32
CA LYS A 207 -13.38 -7.47 -29.72
C LYS A 207 -13.12 -6.40 -28.68
N PRO A 208 -13.31 -6.63 -27.36
CA PRO A 208 -13.01 -5.60 -26.35
C PRO A 208 -11.55 -5.12 -26.42
N THR A 209 -10.59 -6.05 -26.52
CA THR A 209 -9.17 -5.72 -26.69
C THR A 209 -8.90 -4.94 -27.98
N GLN A 210 -9.49 -5.37 -29.12
CA GLN A 210 -9.31 -4.67 -30.40
C GLN A 210 -9.83 -3.22 -30.33
N HIS A 211 -11.00 -3.00 -29.71
CA HIS A 211 -11.58 -1.66 -29.56
C HIS A 211 -10.75 -0.80 -28.60
N SER A 212 -10.26 -1.36 -27.52
CA SER A 212 -9.39 -0.65 -26.57
C SER A 212 -8.08 -0.18 -27.22
N VAL A 213 -7.42 -1.07 -27.97
CA VAL A 213 -6.22 -0.71 -28.74
C VAL A 213 -6.53 0.30 -29.84
N ALA A 214 -7.67 0.18 -30.53
CA ALA A 214 -8.09 1.17 -31.53
C ALA A 214 -8.28 2.56 -30.90
N ALA A 215 -8.89 2.65 -29.71
CA ALA A 215 -9.04 3.89 -28.96
C ALA A 215 -7.66 4.47 -28.57
N LEU A 216 -6.73 3.65 -28.11
CA LEU A 216 -5.36 4.09 -27.78
C LEU A 216 -4.63 4.62 -29.03
N ARG A 217 -4.77 3.93 -30.17
CA ARG A 217 -4.20 4.35 -31.45
C ARG A 217 -4.79 5.66 -31.95
N SER A 218 -6.06 5.94 -31.69
CA SER A 218 -6.70 7.22 -32.07
C SER A 218 -6.09 8.43 -31.38
N ILE A 219 -5.45 8.22 -30.21
CA ILE A 219 -4.68 9.23 -29.48
C ILE A 219 -3.23 9.33 -30.01
N GLY A 220 -2.83 8.45 -30.93
CA GLY A 220 -1.47 8.40 -31.48
C GLY A 220 -0.49 7.50 -30.71
N ILE A 221 -1.00 6.61 -29.87
CA ILE A 221 -0.19 5.65 -29.12
C ILE A 221 -0.39 4.25 -29.70
N GLN A 222 0.67 3.67 -30.26
CA GLN A 222 0.74 2.25 -30.60
C GLN A 222 1.36 1.51 -29.40
N PRO A 223 0.68 0.51 -28.80
CA PRO A 223 1.28 -0.29 -27.73
C PRO A 223 2.44 -1.13 -28.29
N ASP A 224 3.49 -1.27 -27.49
CA ASP A 224 4.63 -2.15 -27.80
C ASP A 224 4.33 -3.60 -27.36
N ALA A 225 3.49 -3.80 -26.33
CA ALA A 225 2.99 -5.11 -25.91
C ALA A 225 1.58 -5.01 -25.31
N ILE A 226 0.88 -6.13 -25.30
CA ILE A 226 -0.48 -6.25 -24.74
C ILE A 226 -0.51 -7.40 -23.73
N VAL A 227 -0.96 -7.12 -22.50
CA VAL A 227 -1.23 -8.13 -21.49
C VAL A 227 -2.72 -8.46 -21.50
N LEU A 228 -3.04 -9.72 -21.71
CA LEU A 228 -4.40 -10.24 -21.77
C LEU A 228 -4.82 -10.78 -20.41
N ARG A 229 -5.71 -10.07 -19.72
CA ARG A 229 -6.37 -10.55 -18.50
C ARG A 229 -7.58 -11.40 -18.88
N SER A 230 -7.70 -12.56 -18.27
CA SER A 230 -8.80 -13.49 -18.45
C SER A 230 -8.92 -14.40 -17.23
N ASP A 231 -10.12 -14.97 -17.03
CA ASP A 231 -10.37 -16.00 -15.99
C ASP A 231 -9.71 -17.36 -16.33
N ARG A 232 -9.16 -17.49 -17.53
CA ARG A 232 -8.53 -18.73 -18.05
C ARG A 232 -7.44 -18.43 -19.06
N VAL A 233 -6.62 -19.44 -19.35
CA VAL A 233 -5.55 -19.34 -20.35
C VAL A 233 -6.13 -19.02 -21.73
N VAL A 234 -5.60 -17.99 -22.38
CA VAL A 234 -5.97 -17.59 -23.73
C VAL A 234 -5.21 -18.45 -24.74
N PRO A 235 -5.90 -19.22 -25.63
CA PRO A 235 -5.23 -20.06 -26.61
C PRO A 235 -4.35 -19.27 -27.60
N GLU A 236 -3.28 -19.90 -28.09
CA GLU A 236 -2.32 -19.30 -29.00
C GLU A 236 -2.96 -18.79 -30.32
N SER A 237 -4.01 -19.45 -30.80
CA SER A 237 -4.77 -18.99 -31.98
C SER A 237 -5.46 -17.63 -31.73
N ILE A 238 -5.90 -17.37 -30.51
CA ILE A 238 -6.51 -16.09 -30.11
C ILE A 238 -5.43 -15.02 -29.90
N LYS A 239 -4.28 -15.37 -29.31
CA LYS A 239 -3.13 -14.47 -29.19
C LYS A 239 -2.69 -13.96 -30.56
N ARG A 240 -2.49 -14.87 -31.54
CA ARG A 240 -2.14 -14.53 -32.94
C ARG A 240 -3.18 -13.62 -33.61
N LYS A 241 -4.47 -13.87 -33.35
CA LYS A 241 -5.54 -13.01 -33.87
C LYS A 241 -5.45 -11.59 -33.27
N ILE A 242 -5.19 -11.47 -31.98
CA ILE A 242 -5.03 -10.17 -31.31
C ILE A 242 -3.78 -9.46 -31.82
N ALA A 243 -2.65 -10.17 -31.94
CA ALA A 243 -1.41 -9.64 -32.50
C ALA A 243 -1.63 -9.00 -33.88
N LEU A 244 -2.27 -9.75 -34.80
CA LEU A 244 -2.58 -9.27 -36.13
C LEU A 244 -3.52 -8.05 -36.11
N MET A 245 -4.60 -8.09 -35.32
CA MET A 245 -5.60 -7.03 -35.29
C MET A 245 -5.15 -5.77 -34.59
N CYS A 246 -4.21 -5.90 -33.66
CA CYS A 246 -3.67 -4.80 -32.86
C CYS A 246 -2.32 -4.29 -33.36
N ASP A 247 -1.76 -4.92 -34.42
CA ASP A 247 -0.47 -4.56 -35.01
C ASP A 247 0.67 -4.55 -33.96
N VAL A 248 0.80 -5.69 -33.27
CA VAL A 248 1.88 -5.97 -32.32
C VAL A 248 2.53 -7.31 -32.63
N ASP A 249 3.78 -7.51 -32.24
CA ASP A 249 4.46 -8.78 -32.41
C ASP A 249 3.72 -9.91 -31.67
N ASN A 250 3.72 -11.11 -32.21
CA ASN A 250 3.05 -12.24 -31.56
C ASN A 250 3.63 -12.54 -30.16
N GLU A 251 4.94 -12.41 -30.01
CA GLU A 251 5.65 -12.55 -28.72
C GLU A 251 5.37 -11.41 -27.71
N ALA A 252 4.78 -10.32 -28.18
CA ALA A 252 4.37 -9.18 -27.36
C ALA A 252 2.91 -9.27 -26.86
N VAL A 253 2.20 -10.35 -27.20
CA VAL A 253 0.87 -10.64 -26.66
C VAL A 253 0.99 -11.65 -25.53
N ILE A 254 0.86 -11.16 -24.31
CA ILE A 254 1.17 -11.86 -23.08
C ILE A 254 -0.12 -12.37 -22.43
N ASN A 255 -0.20 -13.65 -22.17
CA ASN A 255 -1.31 -14.22 -21.41
C ASN A 255 -1.08 -14.04 -19.90
N CYS A 256 -2.03 -13.44 -19.22
CA CYS A 256 -2.00 -13.25 -17.78
C CYS A 256 -3.37 -13.65 -17.21
N ALA A 257 -3.63 -14.96 -17.20
CA ALA A 257 -4.82 -15.53 -16.59
C ALA A 257 -4.82 -15.34 -15.06
N ASP A 258 -6.00 -15.46 -14.46
CA ASP A 258 -6.13 -15.45 -13.00
C ASP A 258 -5.28 -16.58 -12.41
N ALA A 259 -4.55 -16.26 -11.34
CA ALA A 259 -3.65 -17.17 -10.64
C ALA A 259 -4.14 -17.40 -9.20
N PRO A 260 -3.76 -18.52 -8.57
CA PRO A 260 -4.14 -18.80 -7.17
C PRO A 260 -3.69 -17.74 -6.19
N SER A 261 -2.56 -17.07 -6.47
CA SER A 261 -2.03 -15.97 -5.68
C SER A 261 -1.53 -14.84 -6.58
N ILE A 262 -1.66 -13.59 -6.11
CA ILE A 262 -1.06 -12.44 -6.80
C ILE A 262 0.46 -12.54 -6.92
N TYR A 263 1.08 -13.28 -5.99
CA TYR A 263 2.53 -13.51 -6.00
C TYR A 263 3.01 -14.48 -7.09
N ASP A 264 2.08 -15.20 -7.74
CA ASP A 264 2.39 -16.04 -8.91
C ASP A 264 2.57 -15.20 -10.19
N ILE A 265 1.98 -14.02 -10.26
CA ILE A 265 1.93 -13.21 -11.48
C ILE A 265 3.32 -12.89 -12.05
N PRO A 266 4.37 -12.57 -11.27
CA PRO A 266 5.71 -12.42 -11.82
C PRO A 266 6.19 -13.65 -12.59
N ARG A 267 5.95 -14.87 -12.09
CA ARG A 267 6.28 -16.12 -12.81
C ARG A 267 5.44 -16.30 -14.06
N VAL A 268 4.16 -15.98 -14.01
CA VAL A 268 3.24 -16.08 -15.16
C VAL A 268 3.74 -15.19 -16.29
N ILE A 269 3.94 -13.89 -16.06
CA ILE A 269 4.37 -12.96 -17.13
C ILE A 269 5.81 -13.20 -17.59
N HIS A 270 6.68 -13.72 -16.71
CA HIS A 270 8.03 -14.16 -17.09
C HIS A 270 7.99 -15.37 -18.04
N SER A 271 7.17 -16.38 -17.74
CA SER A 271 7.03 -17.56 -18.60
C SER A 271 6.47 -17.22 -20.00
N GLU A 272 5.68 -16.15 -20.09
CA GLU A 272 5.19 -15.60 -21.35
C GLU A 272 6.22 -14.68 -22.06
N GLY A 273 7.36 -14.38 -21.42
CA GLY A 273 8.48 -13.67 -22.00
C GLY A 273 8.40 -12.14 -21.95
N LEU A 274 7.47 -11.54 -21.19
CA LEU A 274 7.26 -10.08 -21.17
C LEU A 274 8.52 -9.30 -20.79
N ASP A 275 9.17 -9.67 -19.70
CA ASP A 275 10.35 -8.99 -19.17
C ASP A 275 11.55 -9.07 -20.12
N ALA A 276 11.76 -10.23 -20.74
CA ALA A 276 12.79 -10.42 -21.76
C ALA A 276 12.50 -9.57 -23.02
N TYR A 277 11.24 -9.50 -23.44
CA TYR A 277 10.80 -8.67 -24.57
C TYR A 277 11.04 -7.17 -24.27
N VAL A 278 10.67 -6.69 -23.08
CA VAL A 278 10.89 -5.30 -22.64
C VAL A 278 12.37 -4.94 -22.63
N VAL A 279 13.22 -5.78 -22.00
CA VAL A 279 14.68 -5.57 -21.94
C VAL A 279 15.28 -5.46 -23.33
N ARG A 280 14.92 -6.39 -24.24
CA ARG A 280 15.40 -6.39 -25.64
C ARG A 280 14.92 -5.15 -26.39
N ARG A 281 13.63 -4.81 -26.27
CA ARG A 281 13.00 -3.69 -26.99
C ARG A 281 13.57 -2.33 -26.57
N LEU A 282 13.93 -2.17 -25.31
CA LEU A 282 14.55 -0.94 -24.77
C LEU A 282 16.08 -0.95 -24.83
N GLY A 283 16.70 -2.00 -25.35
CA GLY A 283 18.16 -2.10 -25.48
C GLY A 283 18.88 -2.08 -24.13
N MET A 284 18.26 -2.65 -23.08
CA MET A 284 18.84 -2.72 -21.73
C MET A 284 19.74 -3.95 -21.57
N PRO A 285 20.68 -3.95 -20.61
CA PRO A 285 21.49 -5.13 -20.30
C PRO A 285 20.63 -6.33 -19.93
N PHE A 286 20.92 -7.48 -20.53
CA PHE A 286 20.20 -8.73 -20.25
C PHE A 286 20.95 -9.53 -19.19
N HIS A 287 20.30 -9.78 -18.06
CA HIS A 287 20.73 -10.71 -17.02
C HIS A 287 19.59 -11.67 -16.72
N ASP A 288 19.90 -12.85 -16.24
CA ASP A 288 18.88 -13.79 -15.79
C ASP A 288 18.15 -13.26 -14.57
N VAL A 289 16.91 -13.70 -14.37
CA VAL A 289 16.10 -13.30 -13.22
C VAL A 289 16.58 -14.06 -11.99
N ASP A 290 16.92 -13.31 -10.94
CA ASP A 290 17.15 -13.89 -9.62
C ASP A 290 15.81 -14.23 -8.95
N TRP A 291 15.57 -15.52 -8.78
CA TRP A 291 14.35 -16.08 -8.19
C TRP A 291 14.48 -16.45 -6.70
N ASP A 292 15.67 -16.43 -6.11
CA ASP A 292 15.92 -17.04 -4.80
C ASP A 292 14.95 -16.58 -3.70
N GLY A 293 14.81 -15.27 -3.52
CA GLY A 293 13.88 -14.70 -2.55
C GLY A 293 12.41 -14.96 -2.87
N TRP A 294 12.07 -14.86 -4.15
CA TRP A 294 10.68 -15.01 -4.59
C TRP A 294 10.22 -16.48 -4.62
N SER A 295 11.11 -17.43 -4.90
CA SER A 295 10.82 -18.86 -4.83
C SER A 295 10.47 -19.28 -3.42
N ARG A 296 11.27 -18.85 -2.42
CA ARG A 296 10.97 -19.11 -1.00
C ARG A 296 9.64 -18.51 -0.56
N LEU A 297 9.30 -17.32 -1.07
CA LEU A 297 7.98 -16.74 -0.81
C LEU A 297 6.86 -17.63 -1.37
N LEU A 298 6.97 -18.10 -2.61
CA LEU A 298 5.94 -18.94 -3.24
C LEU A 298 5.78 -20.30 -2.56
N GLU A 299 6.85 -20.91 -2.06
CA GLU A 299 6.79 -22.12 -1.23
C GLU A 299 5.90 -21.87 0.00
N ARG A 300 6.15 -20.77 0.75
CA ARG A 300 5.35 -20.40 1.92
C ARG A 300 3.91 -19.99 1.61
N VAL A 301 3.66 -19.46 0.43
CA VAL A 301 2.31 -19.10 -0.04
C VAL A 301 1.49 -20.36 -0.35
N HIS A 302 2.09 -21.39 -0.97
CA HIS A 302 1.38 -22.55 -1.47
C HIS A 302 1.43 -23.76 -0.55
N GLU A 303 2.48 -23.90 0.25
CA GLU A 303 2.76 -25.05 1.11
C GLU A 303 3.00 -24.64 2.57
N PRO A 304 2.11 -23.86 3.20
CA PRO A 304 2.27 -23.44 4.60
C PRO A 304 2.11 -24.64 5.54
N GLU A 305 2.95 -24.75 6.56
CA GLU A 305 2.91 -25.85 7.54
C GLU A 305 1.79 -25.67 8.58
N HIS A 306 1.40 -24.39 8.85
CA HIS A 306 0.46 -24.04 9.90
C HIS A 306 -0.73 -23.25 9.37
N ASN A 307 -1.79 -23.15 10.18
CA ASN A 307 -2.94 -22.27 9.91
C ASN A 307 -3.24 -21.44 11.15
N VAL A 308 -3.49 -20.16 10.95
CA VAL A 308 -3.85 -19.20 12.01
C VAL A 308 -5.07 -18.42 11.59
N GLU A 309 -6.07 -18.32 12.46
CA GLU A 309 -7.24 -17.46 12.24
C GLU A 309 -7.10 -16.17 13.04
N VAL A 310 -7.09 -15.03 12.35
CA VAL A 310 -6.99 -13.70 12.96
C VAL A 310 -8.30 -12.95 12.79
N ALA A 311 -8.92 -12.52 13.90
CA ALA A 311 -10.05 -11.60 13.84
C ALA A 311 -9.56 -10.17 13.55
N LEU A 312 -9.98 -9.60 12.43
CA LEU A 312 -9.79 -8.19 12.12
C LEU A 312 -11.06 -7.44 12.53
N VAL A 313 -10.98 -6.70 13.65
CA VAL A 313 -12.11 -5.99 14.22
C VAL A 313 -12.14 -4.56 13.71
N GLY A 314 -12.88 -4.34 12.65
CA GLY A 314 -12.91 -3.07 11.91
C GLY A 314 -14.31 -2.52 11.69
N LYS A 315 -14.38 -1.29 11.14
CA LYS A 315 -15.65 -0.65 10.78
C LYS A 315 -15.91 -0.58 9.27
N TYR A 316 -14.92 -0.95 8.45
CA TYR A 316 -14.99 -0.95 6.99
C TYR A 316 -14.92 -2.37 6.42
N ILE A 317 -15.48 -3.35 7.14
CA ILE A 317 -15.34 -4.77 6.82
C ILE A 317 -16.03 -5.18 5.51
N ASP A 318 -17.01 -4.40 5.05
CA ASP A 318 -17.71 -4.64 3.78
C ASP A 318 -16.87 -4.29 2.55
N LEU A 319 -15.73 -3.59 2.73
CA LEU A 319 -14.78 -3.26 1.69
C LEU A 319 -13.37 -3.69 2.10
N PRO A 320 -12.91 -4.88 1.69
CA PRO A 320 -11.57 -5.39 2.03
C PRO A 320 -10.42 -4.42 1.67
N ASP A 321 -10.55 -3.67 0.58
CA ASP A 321 -9.55 -2.70 0.12
C ASP A 321 -9.32 -1.55 1.12
N ALA A 322 -10.26 -1.29 2.03
CA ALA A 322 -10.05 -0.31 3.11
C ALA A 322 -8.97 -0.75 4.13
N TYR A 323 -8.64 -2.02 4.16
CA TYR A 323 -7.63 -2.62 5.03
C TYR A 323 -6.57 -3.42 4.26
N LEU A 324 -6.34 -3.07 2.99
CA LEU A 324 -5.48 -3.83 2.10
C LEU A 324 -4.08 -4.05 2.68
N SER A 325 -3.40 -2.98 3.12
CA SER A 325 -2.05 -3.09 3.70
C SER A 325 -2.05 -3.89 5.00
N VAL A 326 -3.09 -3.79 5.82
CA VAL A 326 -3.23 -4.61 7.05
C VAL A 326 -3.34 -6.10 6.70
N THR A 327 -4.19 -6.45 5.73
CA THR A 327 -4.38 -7.85 5.32
C THR A 327 -3.12 -8.42 4.68
N GLU A 328 -2.43 -7.63 3.86
CA GLU A 328 -1.15 -8.04 3.27
C GLU A 328 -0.04 -8.17 4.32
N ALA A 329 -0.02 -7.30 5.34
CA ALA A 329 0.92 -7.41 6.44
C ALA A 329 0.66 -8.64 7.33
N LEU A 330 -0.61 -9.00 7.57
CA LEU A 330 -0.99 -10.24 8.24
C LEU A 330 -0.53 -11.47 7.45
N ARG A 331 -0.75 -11.48 6.12
CA ARG A 331 -0.27 -12.57 5.24
C ARG A 331 1.25 -12.68 5.27
N ALA A 332 1.95 -11.53 5.18
CA ALA A 332 3.42 -11.50 5.29
C ALA A 332 3.91 -12.05 6.64
N GLY A 333 3.23 -11.70 7.75
CA GLY A 333 3.48 -12.28 9.07
C GLY A 333 3.30 -13.81 9.08
N GLY A 334 2.27 -14.30 8.35
CA GLY A 334 2.08 -15.72 8.10
C GLY A 334 3.24 -16.34 7.35
N PHE A 335 3.66 -15.75 6.23
CA PHE A 335 4.80 -16.24 5.44
C PHE A 335 6.10 -16.30 6.26
N ALA A 336 6.32 -15.35 7.17
CA ALA A 336 7.49 -15.36 8.05
C ALA A 336 7.48 -16.53 9.06
N ASN A 337 6.29 -17.08 9.37
CA ASN A 337 6.08 -18.17 10.33
C ASN A 337 5.58 -19.47 9.67
N ASP A 338 5.72 -19.63 8.38
CA ASP A 338 5.24 -20.77 7.58
C ASP A 338 3.76 -21.11 7.85
N ALA A 339 2.93 -20.05 8.04
CA ALA A 339 1.53 -20.14 8.38
C ALA A 339 0.62 -19.50 7.32
N LYS A 340 -0.47 -20.17 7.00
CA LYS A 340 -1.58 -19.57 6.27
C LYS A 340 -2.46 -18.78 7.23
N VAL A 341 -2.63 -17.48 6.97
CA VAL A 341 -3.49 -16.63 7.78
C VAL A 341 -4.89 -16.56 7.14
N ALA A 342 -5.89 -17.04 7.88
CA ALA A 342 -7.30 -16.82 7.60
C ALA A 342 -7.75 -15.56 8.35
N ILE A 343 -8.44 -14.64 7.67
CA ILE A 343 -8.94 -13.41 8.26
C ILE A 343 -10.43 -13.56 8.52
N ARG A 344 -10.82 -13.50 9.80
CA ARG A 344 -12.21 -13.37 10.22
C ARG A 344 -12.55 -11.90 10.30
N TRP A 345 -13.40 -11.44 9.38
CA TRP A 345 -13.88 -10.06 9.36
C TRP A 345 -14.94 -9.88 10.43
N VAL A 346 -14.69 -9.00 11.40
CA VAL A 346 -15.60 -8.74 12.53
C VAL A 346 -15.99 -7.26 12.51
N ALA A 347 -17.30 -6.99 12.44
CA ALA A 347 -17.79 -5.64 12.61
C ALA A 347 -17.54 -5.19 14.06
N ALA A 348 -16.86 -4.05 14.23
CA ALA A 348 -16.61 -3.55 15.57
C ALA A 348 -17.91 -3.41 16.39
N ASP A 349 -19.02 -3.03 15.75
CA ASP A 349 -20.31 -2.87 16.42
C ASP A 349 -20.84 -4.18 17.04
N ASP A 350 -20.44 -5.35 16.56
CA ASP A 350 -20.83 -6.65 17.12
C ASP A 350 -20.15 -6.95 18.48
N CYS A 351 -19.06 -6.25 18.78
CA CYS A 351 -18.28 -6.44 20.02
C CYS A 351 -18.62 -5.41 21.12
N GLN A 352 -19.70 -4.64 21.01
CA GLN A 352 -20.07 -3.61 21.99
C GLN A 352 -20.49 -4.19 23.36
N THR A 353 -20.97 -5.43 23.38
CA THR A 353 -21.32 -6.12 24.62
C THR A 353 -20.40 -7.31 24.86
N PRO A 354 -20.22 -7.76 26.13
CA PRO A 354 -19.40 -8.94 26.42
C PRO A 354 -19.86 -10.20 25.67
N GLU A 355 -21.19 -10.39 25.54
CA GLU A 355 -21.78 -11.55 24.84
C GLU A 355 -21.52 -11.45 23.33
N GLY A 356 -21.62 -10.24 22.75
CA GLY A 356 -21.33 -10.00 21.36
C GLY A 356 -19.85 -10.21 21.03
N ALA A 357 -18.94 -9.72 21.87
CA ALA A 357 -17.50 -9.94 21.72
C ALA A 357 -17.16 -11.44 21.84
N GLN A 358 -17.74 -12.14 22.83
CA GLN A 358 -17.58 -13.60 22.95
C GLN A 358 -18.06 -14.35 21.69
N ALA A 359 -19.25 -14.03 21.21
CA ALA A 359 -19.81 -14.70 20.03
C ALA A 359 -19.00 -14.45 18.74
N SER A 360 -18.43 -13.25 18.60
CA SER A 360 -17.69 -12.84 17.39
C SER A 360 -16.23 -13.33 17.38
N LEU A 361 -15.62 -13.47 18.57
CA LEU A 361 -14.19 -13.70 18.71
C LEU A 361 -13.84 -15.10 19.26
N GLU A 362 -14.83 -15.88 19.71
CA GLU A 362 -14.56 -17.24 20.21
C GLU A 362 -13.84 -18.10 19.16
N GLY A 363 -12.78 -18.76 19.59
CA GLY A 363 -12.01 -19.70 18.77
C GLY A 363 -10.96 -19.06 17.87
N VAL A 364 -10.82 -17.71 17.82
CA VAL A 364 -9.73 -17.09 17.06
C VAL A 364 -8.37 -17.26 17.77
N ASP A 365 -7.32 -17.31 16.97
CA ASP A 365 -5.96 -17.44 17.47
C ASP A 365 -5.34 -16.10 17.85
N ALA A 366 -5.76 -15.04 17.17
CA ALA A 366 -5.30 -13.67 17.43
C ALA A 366 -6.38 -12.63 17.06
N VAL A 367 -6.23 -11.42 17.61
CA VAL A 367 -7.08 -10.25 17.31
C VAL A 367 -6.22 -9.11 16.77
N LEU A 368 -6.69 -8.45 15.73
CA LEU A 368 -6.12 -7.22 15.23
C LEU A 368 -7.18 -6.11 15.21
N VAL A 369 -6.85 -4.97 15.84
CA VAL A 369 -7.69 -3.77 15.84
C VAL A 369 -7.01 -2.67 15.01
N PRO A 370 -7.47 -2.42 13.78
CA PRO A 370 -6.85 -1.49 12.85
C PRO A 370 -7.18 -0.03 13.16
N GLY A 371 -6.47 0.86 12.47
CA GLY A 371 -6.74 2.29 12.44
C GLY A 371 -8.15 2.67 11.97
N GLY A 372 -8.43 3.96 11.94
CA GLY A 372 -9.69 4.54 11.50
C GLY A 372 -9.94 5.91 12.11
N PHE A 373 -10.99 6.59 11.65
CA PHE A 373 -11.39 7.92 12.13
C PHE A 373 -12.87 7.94 12.51
N GLY A 374 -13.22 8.85 13.44
CA GLY A 374 -14.60 9.13 13.86
C GLY A 374 -15.18 8.11 14.85
N VAL A 375 -16.32 8.44 15.40
CA VAL A 375 -16.94 7.84 16.61
C VAL A 375 -17.44 6.41 16.42
N ARG A 376 -17.87 6.05 15.19
CA ARG A 376 -18.48 4.74 14.94
C ARG A 376 -17.52 3.58 15.25
N GLY A 377 -18.00 2.57 15.96
CA GLY A 377 -17.28 1.32 16.23
C GLY A 377 -16.26 1.39 17.37
N ILE A 378 -16.11 2.54 18.09
CA ILE A 378 -15.12 2.69 19.16
C ILE A 378 -15.44 1.76 20.34
N ASP A 379 -16.66 1.76 20.85
CA ASP A 379 -17.03 0.91 21.99
C ASP A 379 -16.90 -0.59 21.67
N GLY A 380 -17.15 -0.96 20.42
CA GLY A 380 -16.91 -2.33 19.97
C GLY A 380 -15.43 -2.70 19.87
N LYS A 381 -14.57 -1.78 19.42
CA LYS A 381 -13.10 -1.98 19.47
C LYS A 381 -12.62 -2.15 20.92
N VAL A 382 -13.11 -1.31 21.84
CA VAL A 382 -12.85 -1.42 23.27
C VAL A 382 -13.34 -2.76 23.82
N GLY A 383 -14.54 -3.21 23.44
CA GLY A 383 -15.09 -4.52 23.84
C GLY A 383 -14.26 -5.70 23.34
N ALA A 384 -13.82 -5.65 22.07
CA ALA A 384 -12.95 -6.68 21.51
C ALA A 384 -11.58 -6.75 22.22
N LEU A 385 -10.98 -5.59 22.51
CA LEU A 385 -9.72 -5.48 23.25
C LEU A 385 -9.85 -5.98 24.68
N ARG A 386 -10.95 -5.66 25.37
CA ARG A 386 -11.25 -6.22 26.68
C ARG A 386 -11.34 -7.73 26.64
N TRP A 387 -12.11 -8.27 25.70
CA TRP A 387 -12.28 -9.72 25.55
C TRP A 387 -10.93 -10.41 25.29
N SER A 388 -10.13 -9.89 24.37
CA SER A 388 -8.83 -10.49 24.04
C SER A 388 -7.84 -10.39 25.21
N ARG A 389 -7.82 -9.30 25.95
CA ARG A 389 -6.98 -9.14 27.15
C ARG A 389 -7.37 -10.12 28.25
N GLU A 390 -8.68 -10.25 28.56
CA GLU A 390 -9.19 -11.13 29.62
C GLU A 390 -9.05 -12.61 29.27
N ASN A 391 -9.06 -12.97 27.95
CA ASN A 391 -8.92 -14.35 27.47
C ASN A 391 -7.49 -14.69 27.00
N LEU A 392 -6.51 -13.83 27.23
CA LEU A 392 -5.11 -14.01 26.86
C LEU A 392 -4.93 -14.35 25.36
N VAL A 393 -5.69 -13.70 24.49
CA VAL A 393 -5.61 -13.88 23.03
C VAL A 393 -4.61 -12.87 22.47
N PRO A 394 -3.55 -13.30 21.76
CA PRO A 394 -2.59 -12.41 21.13
C PRO A 394 -3.25 -11.27 20.35
N THR A 395 -2.85 -10.03 20.61
CA THR A 395 -3.56 -8.85 20.12
C THR A 395 -2.59 -7.79 19.62
N LEU A 396 -2.89 -7.22 18.46
CA LEU A 396 -2.20 -6.07 17.88
C LEU A 396 -3.17 -4.92 17.65
N GLY A 397 -2.88 -3.75 18.23
CA GLY A 397 -3.60 -2.49 17.99
C GLY A 397 -2.79 -1.54 17.10
N ILE A 398 -3.42 -0.94 16.08
CA ILE A 398 -2.77 -0.04 15.14
C ILE A 398 -3.48 1.32 15.17
N CYS A 399 -2.74 2.41 15.38
CA CYS A 399 -3.21 3.80 15.37
C CYS A 399 -4.42 3.98 16.32
N LEU A 400 -5.65 4.08 15.79
CA LEU A 400 -6.86 4.08 16.63
C LEU A 400 -6.98 2.83 17.51
N GLY A 401 -6.37 1.71 17.10
CA GLY A 401 -6.28 0.50 17.90
C GLY A 401 -5.47 0.70 19.17
N LEU A 402 -4.35 1.43 19.12
CA LEU A 402 -3.60 1.84 20.32
C LEU A 402 -4.45 2.74 21.22
N GLN A 403 -5.08 3.74 20.64
CA GLN A 403 -5.94 4.67 21.39
C GLN A 403 -7.09 3.92 22.08
N SER A 404 -7.71 2.98 21.38
CA SER A 404 -8.77 2.12 21.93
C SER A 404 -8.25 1.21 23.05
N MET A 405 -6.99 0.74 22.97
CA MET A 405 -6.34 -0.07 24.01
C MET A 405 -6.11 0.73 25.29
N VAL A 406 -5.67 1.97 25.19
CA VAL A 406 -5.51 2.89 26.32
C VAL A 406 -6.87 3.19 26.96
N ILE A 407 -7.91 3.45 26.14
CA ILE A 407 -9.28 3.70 26.62
C ILE A 407 -9.83 2.44 27.32
N GLU A 408 -9.63 1.26 26.74
CA GLU A 408 -10.04 -0.02 27.33
C GLU A 408 -9.44 -0.20 28.73
N TYR A 409 -8.12 -0.02 28.81
CA TYR A 409 -7.40 -0.21 30.07
C TYR A 409 -7.82 0.79 31.15
N ALA A 410 -8.00 2.05 30.77
CA ALA A 410 -8.52 3.09 31.66
C ALA A 410 -9.94 2.75 32.16
N ARG A 411 -10.84 2.29 31.31
CA ARG A 411 -12.22 1.96 31.67
C ARG A 411 -12.33 0.70 32.52
N ASN A 412 -11.65 -0.36 32.14
CA ASN A 412 -11.89 -1.68 32.71
C ASN A 412 -10.87 -2.13 33.77
N VAL A 413 -9.69 -1.50 33.84
CA VAL A 413 -8.67 -1.80 34.86
C VAL A 413 -8.65 -0.70 35.94
N LEU A 414 -8.61 0.59 35.52
CA LEU A 414 -8.65 1.72 36.49
C LEU A 414 -10.05 2.09 36.92
N GLY A 415 -11.12 1.63 36.23
CA GLY A 415 -12.51 1.94 36.59
C GLY A 415 -12.97 3.34 36.16
N TRP A 416 -12.27 4.03 35.27
CA TRP A 416 -12.66 5.34 34.75
C TRP A 416 -13.69 5.18 33.62
N ALA A 417 -14.94 5.00 34.02
CA ALA A 417 -16.01 4.62 33.10
C ALA A 417 -16.24 5.60 31.93
N ASP A 418 -15.88 6.87 32.09
CA ASP A 418 -15.99 7.92 31.05
C ASP A 418 -14.68 8.16 30.28
N ALA A 419 -13.62 7.38 30.54
CA ALA A 419 -12.37 7.52 29.80
C ALA A 419 -12.58 7.42 28.30
N SER A 420 -12.05 8.40 27.53
CA SER A 420 -12.31 8.53 26.12
C SER A 420 -11.23 9.35 25.40
N SER A 421 -11.42 9.54 24.09
CA SER A 421 -10.71 10.54 23.30
C SER A 421 -11.51 11.85 23.22
N THR A 422 -10.82 12.99 23.16
CA THR A 422 -11.46 14.27 22.86
C THR A 422 -12.10 14.30 21.47
N GLU A 423 -11.72 13.40 20.56
CA GLU A 423 -12.39 13.20 19.26
C GLU A 423 -13.84 12.73 19.42
N PHE A 424 -14.07 11.83 20.40
CA PHE A 424 -15.36 11.14 20.54
C PHE A 424 -16.21 11.74 21.65
N HIS A 425 -15.56 12.21 22.71
CA HIS A 425 -16.20 12.72 23.91
C HIS A 425 -15.44 13.95 24.46
N PRO A 426 -15.63 15.14 23.86
CA PRO A 426 -14.86 16.34 24.22
C PRO A 426 -15.00 16.78 25.69
N THR A 427 -16.06 16.33 26.38
CA THR A 427 -16.38 16.68 27.78
C THR A 427 -16.06 15.56 28.77
N SER A 428 -15.36 14.51 28.39
CA SER A 428 -14.90 13.45 29.29
C SER A 428 -14.04 14.05 30.43
N SER A 429 -14.20 13.54 31.66
CA SER A 429 -13.33 13.91 32.77
C SER A 429 -11.97 13.20 32.72
N HIS A 430 -11.89 12.11 31.94
CA HIS A 430 -10.65 11.34 31.71
C HIS A 430 -10.35 11.25 30.19
N PRO A 431 -9.94 12.38 29.54
CA PRO A 431 -9.56 12.38 28.14
C PRO A 431 -8.17 11.77 27.97
N VAL A 432 -8.08 10.44 28.09
CA VAL A 432 -6.80 9.68 28.02
C VAL A 432 -6.16 9.73 26.63
N VAL A 433 -6.93 10.15 25.62
CA VAL A 433 -6.47 10.50 24.27
C VAL A 433 -6.95 11.91 23.95
N ALA A 434 -6.08 12.76 23.44
CA ALA A 434 -6.40 14.15 23.16
C ALA A 434 -5.81 14.62 21.82
N THR A 435 -6.35 15.73 21.31
CA THR A 435 -5.83 16.40 20.11
C THR A 435 -4.39 16.86 20.35
N MET A 436 -3.51 16.63 19.41
CA MET A 436 -2.17 17.22 19.39
C MET A 436 -2.27 18.75 19.41
N ALA A 437 -1.38 19.42 20.14
CA ALA A 437 -1.42 20.88 20.30
C ALA A 437 -1.38 21.61 18.94
N GLU A 438 -0.60 21.09 18.01
CA GLU A 438 -0.42 21.64 16.64
C GLU A 438 -1.66 21.42 15.75
N GLN A 439 -2.54 20.50 16.09
CA GLN A 439 -3.74 20.14 15.33
C GLN A 439 -5.00 20.83 15.84
N LYS A 440 -4.92 21.55 16.96
CA LYS A 440 -6.10 22.09 17.66
C LYS A 440 -6.90 23.07 16.78
N SER A 441 -6.24 24.03 16.14
CA SER A 441 -6.90 25.00 15.26
C SER A 441 -7.57 24.35 14.05
N ILE A 442 -6.93 23.31 13.49
CA ILE A 442 -7.48 22.56 12.32
C ILE A 442 -8.74 21.79 12.74
N VAL A 443 -8.73 21.14 13.90
CA VAL A 443 -9.88 20.41 14.43
C VAL A 443 -11.03 21.37 14.77
N GLU A 444 -10.71 22.60 15.18
CA GLU A 444 -11.68 23.68 15.45
C GLU A 444 -12.22 24.34 14.16
N GLY A 445 -11.77 23.90 12.97
CA GLY A 445 -12.28 24.34 11.66
C GLY A 445 -11.50 25.49 11.04
N GLU A 446 -10.30 25.78 11.53
CA GLU A 446 -9.42 26.82 11.00
C GLU A 446 -8.35 26.20 10.08
N GLY A 447 -8.69 25.95 8.80
CA GLY A 447 -7.71 25.50 7.80
C GLY A 447 -8.11 24.26 7.01
N ASP A 448 -7.19 23.80 6.16
CA ASP A 448 -7.38 22.62 5.31
C ASP A 448 -7.26 21.32 6.11
N MET A 449 -8.14 20.36 5.82
CA MET A 449 -8.10 19.04 6.46
C MET A 449 -7.10 18.08 5.82
N GLY A 450 -6.84 18.21 4.51
CA GLY A 450 -5.93 17.33 3.78
C GLY A 450 -4.46 17.67 4.05
N GLY A 451 -3.60 16.65 4.15
CA GLY A 451 -2.15 16.81 4.29
C GLY A 451 -1.65 17.49 5.56
N THR A 452 -2.50 17.59 6.60
CA THR A 452 -2.20 18.37 7.83
C THR A 452 -2.08 17.52 9.09
N MET A 453 -2.22 16.20 9.01
CA MET A 453 -1.98 15.25 10.11
C MET A 453 -0.48 15.08 10.38
N ARG A 454 -0.13 14.37 11.43
CA ARG A 454 1.21 13.81 11.58
C ARG A 454 1.37 12.69 10.55
N LEU A 455 2.13 12.96 9.48
CA LEU A 455 2.22 12.13 8.29
C LEU A 455 3.66 11.73 8.00
N GLY A 456 3.87 10.48 7.56
CA GLY A 456 5.16 9.95 7.16
C GLY A 456 5.97 9.36 8.31
N ALA A 457 7.26 9.21 8.09
CA ALA A 457 8.17 8.50 8.97
C ALA A 457 8.63 9.34 10.16
N TYR A 458 8.52 8.74 11.36
CA TYR A 458 9.03 9.31 12.60
C TYR A 458 9.79 8.26 13.41
N GLU A 459 10.87 8.70 14.04
CA GLU A 459 11.68 7.85 14.92
C GLU A 459 10.97 7.63 16.25
N ALA A 460 11.07 6.40 16.76
CA ALA A 460 10.67 6.04 18.11
C ALA A 460 11.82 5.36 18.87
N GLN A 461 11.92 5.68 20.16
CA GLN A 461 12.82 5.04 21.12
C GLN A 461 12.05 4.00 21.92
N LEU A 462 12.47 2.74 21.84
CA LEU A 462 11.82 1.62 22.52
C LEU A 462 12.46 1.33 23.88
N ALA A 463 11.63 0.92 24.83
CA ALA A 463 12.09 0.49 26.16
C ALA A 463 12.85 -0.84 26.05
N ALA A 464 14.06 -0.88 26.61
CA ALA A 464 14.89 -2.09 26.60
C ALA A 464 14.15 -3.27 27.27
N GLY A 465 14.16 -4.43 26.60
CA GLY A 465 13.54 -5.65 27.13
C GLY A 465 12.01 -5.75 26.95
N SER A 466 11.36 -4.72 26.40
CA SER A 466 9.94 -4.76 26.05
C SER A 466 9.66 -5.82 24.97
N VAL A 467 8.40 -6.25 24.84
CA VAL A 467 7.95 -7.16 23.79
C VAL A 467 8.21 -6.55 22.41
N VAL A 468 7.90 -5.25 22.27
CA VAL A 468 8.14 -4.49 21.04
C VAL A 468 9.63 -4.45 20.70
N ALA A 469 10.52 -4.08 21.63
CA ALA A 469 11.96 -4.03 21.37
C ALA A 469 12.54 -5.41 20.98
N LYS A 470 12.05 -6.48 21.59
CA LYS A 470 12.41 -7.86 21.21
C LYS A 470 11.94 -8.20 19.80
N ALA A 471 10.72 -7.84 19.44
CA ALA A 471 10.16 -8.08 18.10
C ALA A 471 10.99 -7.37 17.02
N TYR A 472 11.34 -6.12 17.21
CA TYR A 472 12.16 -5.36 16.27
C TYR A 472 13.66 -5.74 16.30
N GLY A 473 14.13 -6.28 17.40
CA GLY A 473 15.58 -6.52 17.61
C GLY A 473 16.40 -5.22 17.70
N SER A 474 15.77 -4.11 18.04
CA SER A 474 16.35 -2.77 18.12
C SER A 474 15.61 -1.92 19.14
N GLU A 475 16.32 -0.97 19.76
CA GLU A 475 15.72 0.05 20.63
C GLU A 475 15.37 1.35 19.88
N LYS A 476 15.72 1.46 18.61
CA LYS A 476 15.35 2.58 17.74
C LYS A 476 14.69 2.08 16.48
N VAL A 477 13.54 2.64 16.15
CA VAL A 477 12.76 2.27 14.97
C VAL A 477 12.19 3.53 14.31
N THR A 478 11.82 3.40 13.04
CA THR A 478 11.16 4.47 12.31
C THR A 478 9.91 3.90 11.65
N GLU A 479 8.76 4.50 11.95
CA GLU A 479 7.47 4.06 11.46
C GLU A 479 6.69 5.19 10.82
N ARG A 480 5.75 4.85 9.90
CA ARG A 480 4.89 5.83 9.21
C ARG A 480 3.65 6.11 10.03
N HIS A 481 3.26 7.38 10.10
CA HIS A 481 2.14 7.90 10.88
C HIS A 481 1.06 8.51 9.98
N ARG A 482 -0.20 8.48 10.49
CA ARG A 482 -1.35 9.16 9.91
C ARG A 482 -2.41 9.39 10.98
N HIS A 483 -2.25 10.43 11.81
CA HIS A 483 -3.19 10.72 12.91
C HIS A 483 -3.11 12.16 13.41
N ARG A 484 -4.15 12.60 14.18
CA ARG A 484 -4.25 13.93 14.81
C ARG A 484 -4.31 13.85 16.33
N TYR A 485 -4.64 12.68 16.87
CA TYR A 485 -4.86 12.47 18.29
C TYR A 485 -3.77 11.57 18.84
N GLU A 486 -3.41 11.81 20.11
CA GLU A 486 -2.31 11.16 20.82
C GLU A 486 -2.75 10.78 22.23
N VAL A 487 -2.03 9.84 22.84
CA VAL A 487 -2.18 9.55 24.28
C VAL A 487 -1.88 10.81 25.09
N ASN A 488 -2.77 11.13 26.02
CA ASN A 488 -2.63 12.27 26.89
C ASN A 488 -1.67 11.95 28.05
N ASN A 489 -0.49 12.57 28.03
CA ASN A 489 0.55 12.34 29.03
C ASN A 489 0.11 12.66 30.49
N SER A 490 -0.96 13.45 30.69
CA SER A 490 -1.48 13.75 32.03
C SER A 490 -1.98 12.52 32.78
N PHE A 491 -2.37 11.45 32.05
CA PHE A 491 -2.89 10.19 32.61
C PHE A 491 -1.88 9.04 32.53
N ARG A 492 -0.70 9.28 31.95
CA ARG A 492 0.29 8.24 31.71
C ARG A 492 0.77 7.57 33.01
N GLY A 493 1.06 8.35 34.07
CA GLY A 493 1.58 7.82 35.32
C GLY A 493 0.64 6.82 35.97
N GLU A 494 -0.67 7.14 36.04
CA GLU A 494 -1.67 6.27 36.65
C GLU A 494 -1.90 4.98 35.83
N LEU A 495 -1.81 5.06 34.51
CA LEU A 495 -1.88 3.90 33.63
C LEU A 495 -0.65 2.98 33.78
N GLU A 496 0.55 3.57 33.93
CA GLU A 496 1.80 2.83 34.18
C GLU A 496 1.77 2.15 35.57
N GLU A 497 1.30 2.82 36.62
CA GLU A 497 1.13 2.25 37.95
C GLU A 497 0.14 1.06 37.93
N ALA A 498 -0.86 1.10 37.07
CA ALA A 498 -1.81 0.00 36.87
C ALA A 498 -1.25 -1.17 36.03
N GLY A 499 -0.06 -1.04 35.45
CA GLY A 499 0.65 -2.09 34.74
C GLY A 499 0.63 -2.00 33.21
N LEU A 500 0.10 -0.91 32.61
CA LEU A 500 0.18 -0.66 31.19
C LEU A 500 1.56 -0.06 30.86
N LEU A 501 2.35 -0.72 30.01
CA LEU A 501 3.68 -0.22 29.66
C LEU A 501 3.62 0.69 28.43
N PHE A 502 4.19 1.87 28.54
CA PHE A 502 4.48 2.75 27.41
C PHE A 502 5.86 2.40 26.89
N SER A 503 5.90 1.36 26.07
CA SER A 503 7.14 0.70 25.62
C SER A 503 7.86 1.40 24.49
N GLY A 504 7.31 2.47 23.93
CA GLY A 504 7.99 3.32 22.96
C GLY A 504 7.47 4.75 22.99
N THR A 505 8.40 5.69 22.81
CA THR A 505 8.11 7.13 22.77
C THR A 505 8.85 7.81 21.64
N SER A 506 8.42 9.03 21.27
CA SER A 506 9.25 9.93 20.46
C SER A 506 10.61 10.18 21.14
N PRO A 507 11.68 10.56 20.38
CA PRO A 507 13.02 10.76 20.96
C PRO A 507 13.08 11.77 22.11
N ASP A 508 12.18 12.75 22.13
CA ASP A 508 12.03 13.74 23.20
C ASP A 508 11.10 13.27 24.34
N SER A 509 10.57 12.05 24.23
CA SER A 509 9.62 11.43 25.18
C SER A 509 8.28 12.15 25.32
N SER A 510 7.96 13.08 24.42
CA SER A 510 6.71 13.87 24.46
C SER A 510 5.50 13.11 23.93
N LEU A 511 5.70 12.17 22.99
CA LEU A 511 4.63 11.41 22.36
C LEU A 511 4.77 9.91 22.66
N VAL A 512 3.64 9.23 22.83
CA VAL A 512 3.58 7.78 23.00
C VAL A 512 3.44 7.10 21.65
N GLU A 513 4.37 6.21 21.33
CA GLU A 513 4.43 5.49 20.05
C GLU A 513 3.99 4.03 20.17
N PHE A 514 4.28 3.39 21.31
CA PHE A 514 3.95 2.00 21.58
C PHE A 514 3.44 1.79 22.99
N VAL A 515 2.46 0.90 23.12
CA VAL A 515 1.89 0.47 24.39
C VAL A 515 1.78 -1.04 24.41
N GLU A 516 2.10 -1.68 25.55
CA GLU A 516 2.03 -3.12 25.69
C GLU A 516 1.70 -3.56 27.11
N LEU A 517 1.31 -4.81 27.27
CA LEU A 517 1.36 -5.51 28.58
C LEU A 517 2.62 -6.36 28.66
N PRO A 518 3.23 -6.51 29.87
CA PRO A 518 4.37 -7.40 30.05
C PRO A 518 4.06 -8.83 29.60
N ALA A 519 5.06 -9.53 29.04
CA ALA A 519 4.91 -10.90 28.53
C ALA A 519 4.45 -11.88 29.64
N GLU A 520 4.77 -11.59 30.90
CA GLU A 520 4.34 -12.37 32.07
C GLU A 520 2.84 -12.21 32.37
N THR A 521 2.25 -11.10 31.92
CA THR A 521 0.83 -10.78 32.12
C THR A 521 -0.02 -11.22 30.93
N HIS A 522 0.49 -11.05 29.71
CA HIS A 522 -0.21 -11.38 28.49
C HIS A 522 0.78 -11.84 27.40
N PRO A 523 0.51 -12.94 26.68
CA PRO A 523 1.48 -13.49 25.70
C PRO A 523 1.87 -12.50 24.60
N TYR A 524 0.93 -11.70 24.12
CA TYR A 524 1.17 -10.64 23.14
C TYR A 524 0.00 -9.63 23.17
N PHE A 525 0.14 -8.52 23.86
CA PHE A 525 -0.84 -7.42 23.89
C PHE A 525 -0.12 -6.13 23.58
N VAL A 526 0.05 -5.85 22.30
CA VAL A 526 0.94 -4.82 21.76
C VAL A 526 0.15 -3.86 20.90
N SER A 527 0.49 -2.58 20.96
CA SER A 527 -0.08 -1.59 20.06
C SER A 527 0.90 -0.50 19.68
N THR A 528 0.65 0.12 18.53
CA THR A 528 1.44 1.25 18.01
C THR A 528 0.54 2.38 17.53
N GLN A 529 0.98 3.62 17.72
CA GLN A 529 0.31 4.80 17.16
C GLN A 529 0.56 4.94 15.66
N ALA A 530 1.63 4.34 15.18
CA ALA A 530 2.01 4.28 13.77
C ALA A 530 1.19 3.29 12.96
N HIS A 531 1.49 3.21 11.67
CA HIS A 531 0.93 2.30 10.67
C HIS A 531 2.02 1.34 10.13
N PRO A 532 2.40 0.30 10.89
CA PRO A 532 3.46 -0.64 10.51
C PRO A 532 3.12 -1.46 9.26
N GLU A 533 1.83 -1.58 8.92
CA GLU A 533 1.35 -2.26 7.72
C GLU A 533 1.92 -1.66 6.44
N PHE A 534 2.21 -0.37 6.40
CA PHE A 534 2.79 0.30 5.22
C PHE A 534 4.24 -0.10 4.96
N LYS A 535 4.96 -0.59 5.96
CA LYS A 535 6.36 -1.03 5.85
C LYS A 535 6.52 -2.54 5.72
N SER A 536 5.44 -3.32 5.82
CA SER A 536 5.48 -4.78 5.64
C SER A 536 5.67 -5.15 4.16
N ARG A 537 6.45 -6.18 3.92
CA ARG A 537 6.73 -6.73 2.58
C ARG A 537 6.51 -8.24 2.60
N PRO A 538 6.08 -8.87 1.50
CA PRO A 538 5.85 -10.32 1.47
C PRO A 538 7.13 -11.13 1.74
N THR A 539 8.28 -10.59 1.34
CA THR A 539 9.60 -11.21 1.57
C THR A 539 10.27 -10.79 2.88
N ARG A 540 9.74 -9.75 3.53
CA ARG A 540 10.26 -9.17 4.78
C ARG A 540 9.09 -8.65 5.62
N ALA A 541 8.41 -9.57 6.30
CA ALA A 541 7.29 -9.23 7.16
C ALA A 541 7.67 -8.20 8.23
N HIS A 542 6.75 -7.28 8.50
CA HIS A 542 6.97 -6.33 9.59
C HIS A 542 6.98 -7.06 10.94
N PRO A 543 7.93 -6.73 11.86
CA PRO A 543 8.13 -7.44 13.12
C PRO A 543 6.88 -7.61 14.00
N LEU A 544 6.04 -6.59 14.08
CA LEU A 544 4.82 -6.65 14.90
C LEU A 544 3.81 -7.66 14.37
N PHE A 545 3.67 -7.78 13.05
CA PHE A 545 2.78 -8.77 12.44
C PHE A 545 3.37 -10.17 12.55
N ALA A 546 4.67 -10.32 12.32
CA ALA A 546 5.35 -11.60 12.51
C ALA A 546 5.24 -12.08 13.97
N GLY A 547 5.42 -11.18 14.95
CA GLY A 547 5.29 -11.45 16.38
C GLY A 547 3.85 -11.84 16.78
N LEU A 548 2.83 -11.18 16.21
CA LEU A 548 1.44 -11.55 16.44
C LEU A 548 1.15 -13.00 16.01
N ILE A 549 1.60 -13.37 14.80
CA ILE A 549 1.38 -14.71 14.27
C ILE A 549 2.19 -15.76 15.06
N ALA A 550 3.43 -15.46 15.44
CA ALA A 550 4.22 -16.34 16.30
C ALA A 550 3.54 -16.62 17.64
N ALA A 551 3.04 -15.57 18.31
CA ALA A 551 2.31 -15.72 19.58
C ALA A 551 1.00 -16.51 19.42
N ALA A 552 0.32 -16.37 18.27
CA ALA A 552 -0.89 -17.17 17.95
C ALA A 552 -0.55 -18.65 17.82
N LEU A 553 0.55 -19.01 17.15
CA LEU A 553 1.02 -20.40 17.02
C LEU A 553 1.48 -20.98 18.36
N GLU A 554 2.15 -20.22 19.19
CA GLU A 554 2.53 -20.63 20.55
C GLU A 554 1.29 -20.96 21.39
N LYS A 555 0.26 -20.12 21.31
CA LYS A 555 -1.02 -20.36 22.01
C LYS A 555 -1.73 -21.64 21.52
N GLN A 556 -1.71 -21.95 20.23
CA GLN A 556 -2.27 -23.19 19.69
C GLN A 556 -1.54 -24.44 20.19
N SER A 557 -0.26 -24.30 20.55
CA SER A 557 0.61 -25.39 20.98
C SER A 557 0.57 -25.64 22.49
N ALA A 558 0.02 -24.69 23.27
CA ALA A 558 -0.07 -24.75 24.73
C ALA A 558 -1.34 -25.45 25.21
#